data_07eef183bbcd84d653d9d78d317d856b
#
_entry.id   07eef183bbcd84d653d9d78d317d856b
#
_cell.length_a   1.000
_cell.length_b   1.000
_cell.length_c   1.000
_cell.angle_alpha   90.00
_cell.angle_beta   90.00
_cell.angle_gamma   90.00
#
_symmetry.space_group_name_H-M   'P 1'
#
loop_
_entity.id
_entity.type
_entity.pdbx_description
1 polymer ?
#
loop_
_entity_poly.entity_id
_entity_poly.type
_entity_poly.pdbx_seq_one_letter_code
_entity_poly.pdbx_strand_id
1 'polypeptide(L)'
;MTAATSPKSAKTAKSAKSKAAWQSQADIAANNFLKTVFKPAKKSLSLAWLCDTINTLLLVAQTWILVQIFNDWLQLFVPNTAHQGMTWLALVGYLLPLFVIMGLRAFIGYWRDAILTKIGVQTASRVRTQLLNKLGEMGLARRFFGSDGILASKIIDEPEHLIGYARFEVQKKTAVTTPILLAACVAVFNGTAALILLATAPLVPIFMAIIGVATAKKSREQMDAMAQLGGRFFDWIRGANTLSRLHATPIAIGDIDNSSETYRQKTMSVLKVAFLNSTVLEFLSALSIALVAVYLGFGLIGILPWHAGQTITDYSSALMILLLVPEFYAPLRRLGAEYHIKGQAVGAAKAMVDMLNFKNAQTGRQQVRLSGQIGFDLQQVTVFGDDGRVRLSPTTVKFTAGKSTLLQGESGSGKSTLLQTLLGFGQYTGKIVVHDEHGQYRYDELDLAQLRSQFGYLAQTPALLPISIADNLRLAKPDATDEQMVAALQAVGLWSLIASLPNAMQTVLSERGGGLSGGQAHRLAIAQLLLQDAKVWLLDEPTEHLDAQTAEAITMLLHRLSGDKTVIWVSHDPSIATQFDHVCTLGVSNEK
;
A
#
# COMPACT_ATOMS: atom_id res chain seq x y z
N MET A 1 25.47 -23.17 45.52
CA MET A 1 25.81 -22.11 44.53
C MET A 1 24.61 -21.95 43.59
N THR A 2 23.72 -21.04 43.94
CA THR A 2 22.55 -20.69 43.16
C THR A 2 22.89 -19.51 42.26
N ALA A 3 22.88 -19.71 40.95
CA ALA A 3 23.16 -18.67 39.96
C ALA A 3 21.97 -17.70 39.89
N ALA A 4 22.18 -16.46 40.33
CA ALA A 4 21.28 -15.35 40.21
C ALA A 4 21.18 -14.93 38.74
N THR A 5 20.03 -15.14 38.11
CA THR A 5 19.72 -14.64 36.77
C THR A 5 19.55 -13.11 36.81
N SER A 6 20.38 -12.42 36.03
CA SER A 6 20.46 -10.95 35.92
C SER A 6 19.12 -10.35 35.49
N PRO A 7 18.62 -9.24 36.08
CA PRO A 7 17.36 -8.60 35.73
C PRO A 7 17.34 -8.00 34.31
N LYS A 8 18.46 -7.90 33.61
CA LYS A 8 18.54 -7.48 32.19
C LYS A 8 18.00 -8.54 31.24
N SER A 9 18.10 -9.85 31.52
CA SER A 9 17.60 -10.91 30.66
C SER A 9 16.07 -11.03 30.68
N ALA A 10 15.45 -10.73 31.81
CA ALA A 10 13.99 -10.77 31.95
C ALA A 10 13.28 -9.60 31.26
N LYS A 11 13.90 -8.40 31.21
CA LYS A 11 13.37 -7.25 30.44
C LYS A 11 13.46 -7.45 28.93
N THR A 12 14.55 -8.04 28.43
CA THR A 12 14.72 -8.37 27.02
C THR A 12 13.76 -9.48 26.57
N ALA A 13 13.53 -10.50 27.41
CA ALA A 13 12.58 -11.57 27.11
C ALA A 13 11.11 -11.10 27.10
N LYS A 14 10.70 -10.21 28.01
CA LYS A 14 9.38 -9.57 28.00
C LYS A 14 9.17 -8.67 26.78
N SER A 15 10.18 -7.88 26.38
CA SER A 15 10.16 -7.05 25.18
C SER A 15 10.07 -7.90 23.91
N ALA A 16 10.79 -9.02 23.83
CA ALA A 16 10.73 -9.94 22.69
C ALA A 16 9.38 -10.65 22.58
N LYS A 17 8.78 -11.09 23.69
CA LYS A 17 7.42 -11.69 23.71
C LYS A 17 6.34 -10.67 23.33
N SER A 18 6.43 -9.44 23.79
CA SER A 18 5.54 -8.34 23.41
C SER A 18 5.64 -8.03 21.91
N LYS A 19 6.85 -7.91 21.37
CA LYS A 19 7.06 -7.72 19.91
C LYS A 19 6.55 -8.88 19.08
N ALA A 20 6.74 -10.13 19.53
CA ALA A 20 6.21 -11.31 18.84
C ALA A 20 4.67 -11.36 18.85
N ALA A 21 4.04 -11.00 19.96
CA ALA A 21 2.59 -10.91 20.06
C ALA A 21 2.01 -9.79 19.18
N TRP A 22 2.64 -8.63 19.13
CA TRP A 22 2.29 -7.53 18.23
C TRP A 22 2.41 -7.91 16.75
N GLN A 23 3.51 -8.58 16.38
CA GLN A 23 3.71 -9.06 15.01
C GLN A 23 2.65 -10.08 14.60
N SER A 24 2.22 -10.96 15.50
CA SER A 24 1.15 -11.93 15.22
C SER A 24 -0.21 -11.26 15.02
N GLN A 25 -0.53 -10.21 15.77
CA GLN A 25 -1.76 -9.43 15.58
C GLN A 25 -1.78 -8.66 14.27
N ALA A 26 -0.67 -8.04 13.88
CA ALA A 26 -0.53 -7.36 12.59
C ALA A 26 -0.65 -8.33 11.40
N ASP A 27 -0.11 -9.56 11.53
CA ASP A 27 -0.27 -10.60 10.52
C ASP A 27 -1.74 -11.05 10.38
N ILE A 28 -2.46 -11.17 11.48
CA ILE A 28 -3.89 -11.51 11.48
C ILE A 28 -4.72 -10.39 10.84
N ALA A 29 -4.45 -9.13 11.20
CA ALA A 29 -5.14 -7.97 10.63
C ALA A 29 -4.90 -7.87 9.11
N ALA A 30 -3.67 -8.04 8.65
CA ALA A 30 -3.32 -8.04 7.23
C ALA A 30 -4.02 -9.17 6.45
N ASN A 31 -4.03 -10.40 6.98
CA ASN A 31 -4.73 -11.51 6.35
C ASN A 31 -6.26 -11.30 6.30
N ASN A 32 -6.85 -10.70 7.34
CA ASN A 32 -8.27 -10.37 7.35
C ASN A 32 -8.60 -9.26 6.36
N PHE A 33 -7.75 -8.27 6.24
CA PHE A 33 -7.85 -7.22 5.22
C PHE A 33 -7.84 -7.81 3.82
N LEU A 34 -6.87 -8.67 3.49
CA LEU A 34 -6.81 -9.35 2.19
C LEU A 34 -8.10 -10.13 1.89
N LYS A 35 -8.60 -10.91 2.85
CA LYS A 35 -9.87 -11.63 2.69
C LYS A 35 -11.05 -10.67 2.43
N THR A 36 -11.09 -9.53 3.10
CA THR A 36 -12.17 -8.53 2.96
C THR A 36 -12.12 -7.86 1.60
N VAL A 37 -10.94 -7.44 1.15
CA VAL A 37 -10.74 -6.73 -0.12
C VAL A 37 -11.04 -7.63 -1.32
N PHE A 38 -10.72 -8.94 -1.25
CA PHE A 38 -11.03 -9.92 -2.29
C PHE A 38 -12.43 -10.55 -2.18
N LYS A 39 -13.19 -10.29 -1.11
CA LYS A 39 -14.55 -10.82 -0.93
C LYS A 39 -15.49 -10.53 -2.11
N PRO A 40 -15.52 -9.33 -2.71
CA PRO A 40 -16.37 -9.03 -3.86
C PRO A 40 -16.02 -9.87 -5.10
N ALA A 41 -14.75 -10.27 -5.25
CA ALA A 41 -14.26 -11.05 -6.37
C ALA A 41 -14.44 -12.58 -6.19
N LYS A 42 -15.05 -13.05 -5.09
CA LYS A 42 -15.16 -14.48 -4.75
C LYS A 42 -15.77 -15.33 -5.88
N LYS A 43 -16.80 -14.82 -6.57
CA LYS A 43 -17.44 -15.53 -7.70
C LYS A 43 -16.47 -15.70 -8.87
N SER A 44 -15.75 -14.64 -9.24
CA SER A 44 -14.78 -14.67 -10.34
C SER A 44 -13.55 -15.52 -10.00
N LEU A 45 -13.09 -15.52 -8.72
CA LEU A 45 -12.05 -16.44 -8.26
C LEU A 45 -12.50 -17.90 -8.31
N SER A 46 -13.78 -18.18 -8.00
CA SER A 46 -14.33 -19.53 -8.12
C SER A 46 -14.46 -19.96 -9.59
N LEU A 47 -14.77 -19.04 -10.50
CA LEU A 47 -14.80 -19.29 -11.95
C LEU A 47 -13.38 -19.63 -12.46
N ALA A 48 -12.36 -18.87 -12.06
CA ALA A 48 -10.97 -19.17 -12.41
C ALA A 48 -10.51 -20.54 -11.88
N TRP A 49 -10.90 -20.91 -10.65
CA TRP A 49 -10.66 -22.23 -10.11
C TRP A 49 -11.40 -23.34 -10.91
N LEU A 50 -12.63 -23.09 -11.35
CA LEU A 50 -13.38 -24.03 -12.21
C LEU A 50 -12.66 -24.21 -13.55
N CYS A 51 -12.11 -23.14 -14.15
CA CYS A 51 -11.27 -23.25 -15.35
C CYS A 51 -10.07 -24.18 -15.15
N ASP A 52 -9.38 -24.09 -14.00
CA ASP A 52 -8.28 -25.01 -13.66
C ASP A 52 -8.77 -26.47 -13.55
N THR A 53 -9.93 -26.68 -12.93
CA THR A 53 -10.52 -28.01 -12.78
C THR A 53 -10.88 -28.61 -14.14
N ILE A 54 -11.52 -27.83 -15.03
CA ILE A 54 -11.83 -28.25 -16.40
C ILE A 54 -10.54 -28.54 -17.18
N ASN A 55 -9.52 -27.68 -17.04
CA ASN A 55 -8.23 -27.88 -17.68
C ASN A 55 -7.53 -29.17 -17.22
N THR A 56 -7.72 -29.58 -15.96
CA THR A 56 -7.23 -30.84 -15.42
C THR A 56 -7.97 -32.05 -16.05
N LEU A 57 -9.29 -31.95 -16.22
CA LEU A 57 -10.06 -33.01 -16.89
C LEU A 57 -9.69 -33.16 -18.38
N LEU A 58 -9.48 -32.03 -19.06
CA LEU A 58 -8.99 -32.01 -20.43
C LEU A 58 -7.57 -32.61 -20.55
N LEU A 59 -6.72 -32.37 -19.53
CA LEU A 59 -5.40 -33.00 -19.46
C LEU A 59 -5.51 -34.54 -19.42
N VAL A 60 -6.41 -35.07 -18.59
CA VAL A 60 -6.66 -36.53 -18.52
C VAL A 60 -7.12 -37.05 -19.87
N ALA A 61 -8.07 -36.38 -20.55
CA ALA A 61 -8.54 -36.75 -21.87
C ALA A 61 -7.42 -36.68 -22.93
N GLN A 62 -6.58 -35.65 -22.88
CA GLN A 62 -5.42 -35.52 -23.75
C GLN A 62 -4.44 -36.68 -23.55
N THR A 63 -4.15 -37.01 -22.29
CA THR A 63 -3.24 -38.11 -21.93
C THR A 63 -3.80 -39.48 -22.41
N TRP A 64 -5.11 -39.67 -22.27
CA TRP A 64 -5.79 -40.87 -22.78
C TRP A 64 -5.59 -41.02 -24.29
N ILE A 65 -5.80 -39.97 -25.10
CA ILE A 65 -5.59 -40.02 -26.55
C ILE A 65 -4.13 -40.35 -26.88
N LEU A 66 -3.17 -39.75 -26.16
CA LEU A 66 -1.75 -40.06 -26.35
C LEU A 66 -1.45 -41.52 -26.09
N VAL A 67 -2.00 -42.09 -25.01
CA VAL A 67 -1.83 -43.52 -24.69
C VAL A 67 -2.38 -44.41 -25.81
N GLN A 68 -3.54 -44.06 -26.39
CA GLN A 68 -4.10 -44.82 -27.52
C GLN A 68 -3.18 -44.77 -28.75
N ILE A 69 -2.66 -43.61 -29.09
CA ILE A 69 -1.69 -43.45 -30.20
C ILE A 69 -0.46 -44.34 -29.98
N PHE A 70 0.10 -44.30 -28.75
CA PHE A 70 1.27 -45.09 -28.42
C PHE A 70 0.97 -46.61 -28.41
N ASN A 71 -0.21 -46.99 -27.94
CA ASN A 71 -0.63 -48.39 -27.94
C ASN A 71 -0.78 -48.95 -29.36
N ASP A 72 -1.47 -48.22 -30.24
CA ASP A 72 -1.64 -48.59 -31.64
C ASP A 72 -0.30 -48.61 -32.39
N TRP A 73 0.57 -47.64 -32.10
CA TRP A 73 1.92 -47.58 -32.66
C TRP A 73 2.79 -48.78 -32.21
N LEU A 74 2.72 -49.16 -30.94
CA LEU A 74 3.48 -50.30 -30.39
C LEU A 74 3.04 -51.63 -31.00
N GLN A 75 1.74 -51.79 -31.30
CA GLN A 75 1.21 -53.00 -31.94
C GLN A 75 1.79 -53.25 -33.35
N LEU A 76 2.28 -52.22 -34.03
CA LEU A 76 2.96 -52.36 -35.33
C LEU A 76 4.30 -53.10 -35.23
N PHE A 77 4.90 -53.17 -34.05
CA PHE A 77 6.19 -53.85 -33.83
C PHE A 77 6.06 -55.27 -33.25
N VAL A 78 4.82 -55.73 -32.96
CA VAL A 78 4.60 -57.10 -32.45
C VAL A 78 4.54 -58.06 -33.61
N PRO A 79 5.49 -59.04 -33.73
CA PRO A 79 5.48 -60.02 -34.80
C PRO A 79 4.25 -60.92 -34.67
N ASN A 80 3.61 -61.30 -35.80
CA ASN A 80 2.45 -62.18 -35.92
C ASN A 80 1.04 -61.60 -35.75
N THR A 81 0.87 -60.31 -35.73
CA THR A 81 -0.47 -59.74 -35.89
C THR A 81 -0.62 -59.24 -37.33
N ALA A 82 -1.61 -59.72 -38.06
CA ALA A 82 -1.97 -59.27 -39.40
C ALA A 82 -2.63 -57.86 -39.30
N HIS A 83 -1.86 -56.92 -38.87
CA HIS A 83 -2.35 -55.56 -38.77
C HIS A 83 -2.12 -54.80 -40.07
N GLN A 84 -3.20 -54.33 -40.66
CA GLN A 84 -3.18 -53.26 -41.65
C GLN A 84 -2.46 -52.06 -41.03
N GLY A 85 -1.36 -51.65 -41.64
CA GLY A 85 -0.56 -50.50 -41.13
C GLY A 85 -1.48 -49.33 -40.80
N MET A 86 -1.08 -48.55 -39.77
CA MET A 86 -1.81 -47.36 -39.32
C MET A 86 -2.19 -46.50 -40.52
N THR A 87 -3.46 -46.46 -40.86
CA THR A 87 -3.94 -45.70 -42.02
C THR A 87 -3.87 -44.21 -41.69
N TRP A 88 -3.61 -43.38 -42.69
CA TRP A 88 -3.60 -41.91 -42.52
C TRP A 88 -4.93 -41.40 -41.90
N LEU A 89 -6.06 -42.06 -42.18
CA LEU A 89 -7.35 -41.76 -41.59
C LEU A 89 -7.38 -42.01 -40.07
N ALA A 90 -6.80 -43.09 -39.59
CA ALA A 90 -6.71 -43.39 -38.16
C ALA A 90 -5.81 -42.40 -37.44
N LEU A 91 -4.66 -42.02 -38.05
CA LEU A 91 -3.78 -40.98 -37.49
C LEU A 91 -4.48 -39.63 -37.38
N VAL A 92 -5.18 -39.18 -38.44
CA VAL A 92 -5.96 -37.93 -38.41
C VAL A 92 -7.07 -38.02 -37.35
N GLY A 93 -7.71 -39.20 -37.20
CA GLY A 93 -8.72 -39.46 -36.17
C GLY A 93 -8.26 -39.20 -34.75
N TYR A 94 -6.96 -39.42 -34.44
CA TYR A 94 -6.36 -39.13 -33.13
C TYR A 94 -5.77 -37.71 -33.05
N LEU A 95 -5.08 -37.25 -34.09
CA LEU A 95 -4.41 -35.96 -34.06
C LEU A 95 -5.39 -34.77 -34.00
N LEU A 96 -6.52 -34.87 -34.72
CA LEU A 96 -7.53 -33.79 -34.73
C LEU A 96 -8.08 -33.50 -33.30
N PRO A 97 -8.64 -34.49 -32.56
CA PRO A 97 -9.12 -34.24 -31.21
C PRO A 97 -7.99 -33.86 -30.25
N LEU A 98 -6.77 -34.36 -30.45
CA LEU A 98 -5.61 -33.92 -29.65
C LEU A 98 -5.34 -32.42 -29.81
N PHE A 99 -5.27 -31.93 -31.06
CA PHE A 99 -5.09 -30.50 -31.33
C PHE A 99 -6.25 -29.64 -30.82
N VAL A 100 -7.49 -30.13 -30.94
CA VAL A 100 -8.68 -29.44 -30.42
C VAL A 100 -8.61 -29.31 -28.90
N ILE A 101 -8.26 -30.39 -28.18
CA ILE A 101 -8.10 -30.37 -26.72
C ILE A 101 -6.96 -29.44 -26.32
N MET A 102 -5.82 -29.46 -27.01
CA MET A 102 -4.70 -28.57 -26.73
C MET A 102 -5.10 -27.11 -26.93
N GLY A 103 -5.80 -26.81 -28.03
CA GLY A 103 -6.32 -25.47 -28.29
C GLY A 103 -7.32 -24.99 -27.21
N LEU A 104 -8.24 -25.88 -26.81
CA LEU A 104 -9.22 -25.59 -25.76
C LEU A 104 -8.54 -25.36 -24.40
N ARG A 105 -7.54 -26.17 -24.05
CA ARG A 105 -6.75 -25.99 -22.81
C ARG A 105 -6.01 -24.66 -22.82
N ALA A 106 -5.38 -24.29 -23.93
CA ALA A 106 -4.70 -23.01 -24.08
C ALA A 106 -5.69 -21.83 -23.94
N PHE A 107 -6.86 -21.93 -24.57
CA PHE A 107 -7.91 -20.93 -24.48
C PHE A 107 -8.45 -20.76 -23.06
N ILE A 108 -8.76 -21.86 -22.37
CA ILE A 108 -9.22 -21.83 -20.97
C ILE A 108 -8.13 -21.25 -20.05
N GLY A 109 -6.87 -21.64 -20.27
CA GLY A 109 -5.73 -21.08 -19.53
C GLY A 109 -5.59 -19.56 -19.71
N TYR A 110 -5.67 -19.10 -20.95
CA TYR A 110 -5.65 -17.66 -21.25
C TYR A 110 -6.81 -16.91 -20.58
N TRP A 111 -8.02 -17.43 -20.67
CA TRP A 111 -9.21 -16.81 -20.07
C TRP A 111 -9.13 -16.76 -18.54
N ARG A 112 -8.65 -17.84 -17.91
CA ARG A 112 -8.36 -17.88 -16.48
C ARG A 112 -7.38 -16.78 -16.08
N ASP A 113 -6.27 -16.65 -16.80
CA ASP A 113 -5.24 -15.64 -16.49
C ASP A 113 -5.74 -14.21 -16.70
N ALA A 114 -6.55 -13.98 -17.72
CA ALA A 114 -7.23 -12.70 -17.96
C ALA A 114 -8.18 -12.34 -16.80
N ILE A 115 -8.98 -13.30 -16.31
CA ILE A 115 -9.86 -13.10 -15.15
C ILE A 115 -9.03 -12.73 -13.92
N LEU A 116 -7.97 -13.46 -13.62
CA LEU A 116 -7.13 -13.24 -12.42
C LEU A 116 -6.41 -11.88 -12.45
N THR A 117 -5.88 -11.51 -13.61
CA THR A 117 -5.24 -10.21 -13.81
C THR A 117 -6.24 -9.08 -13.64
N LYS A 118 -7.43 -9.18 -14.25
CA LYS A 118 -8.51 -8.19 -14.09
C LYS A 118 -8.91 -8.02 -12.63
N ILE A 119 -9.09 -9.11 -11.89
CA ILE A 119 -9.42 -9.07 -10.45
C ILE A 119 -8.31 -8.35 -9.67
N GLY A 120 -7.05 -8.72 -9.92
CA GLY A 120 -5.90 -8.12 -9.24
C GLY A 120 -5.82 -6.62 -9.47
N VAL A 121 -5.87 -6.18 -10.72
CA VAL A 121 -5.80 -4.75 -11.09
C VAL A 121 -6.98 -3.96 -10.53
N GLN A 122 -8.21 -4.48 -10.63
CA GLN A 122 -9.39 -3.80 -10.06
C GLN A 122 -9.31 -3.69 -8.54
N THR A 123 -8.78 -4.72 -7.88
CA THR A 123 -8.62 -4.71 -6.42
C THR A 123 -7.56 -3.71 -5.99
N ALA A 124 -6.40 -3.69 -6.66
CA ALA A 124 -5.33 -2.72 -6.42
C ALA A 124 -5.83 -1.27 -6.64
N SER A 125 -6.53 -1.01 -7.74
CA SER A 125 -7.11 0.30 -8.04
C SER A 125 -8.11 0.75 -6.97
N ARG A 126 -9.00 -0.14 -6.51
CA ARG A 126 -9.97 0.16 -5.44
C ARG A 126 -9.26 0.51 -4.12
N VAL A 127 -8.26 -0.27 -3.74
CA VAL A 127 -7.48 0.00 -2.52
C VAL A 127 -6.72 1.31 -2.64
N ARG A 128 -6.13 1.60 -3.80
CA ARG A 128 -5.46 2.89 -4.07
C ARG A 128 -6.41 4.07 -3.89
N THR A 129 -7.62 3.98 -4.43
CA THR A 129 -8.65 5.02 -4.24
C THR A 129 -9.03 5.18 -2.76
N GLN A 130 -9.18 4.08 -2.02
CA GLN A 130 -9.46 4.12 -0.59
C GLN A 130 -8.33 4.78 0.20
N LEU A 131 -7.07 4.50 -0.13
CA LEU A 131 -5.90 5.12 0.50
C LEU A 131 -5.82 6.62 0.19
N LEU A 132 -6.07 7.01 -1.07
CA LEU A 132 -6.10 8.43 -1.47
C LEU A 132 -7.21 9.21 -0.73
N ASN A 133 -8.42 8.66 -0.66
CA ASN A 133 -9.51 9.27 0.09
C ASN A 133 -9.14 9.38 1.58
N LYS A 134 -8.56 8.32 2.13
CA LYS A 134 -8.12 8.31 3.54
C LYS A 134 -7.02 9.33 3.80
N LEU A 135 -6.08 9.48 2.88
CA LEU A 135 -5.03 10.51 2.96
C LEU A 135 -5.63 11.92 3.03
N GLY A 136 -6.65 12.19 2.20
CA GLY A 136 -7.40 13.46 2.24
C GLY A 136 -8.10 13.70 3.57
N GLU A 137 -8.72 12.66 4.15
CA GLU A 137 -9.37 12.74 5.47
C GLU A 137 -8.38 13.00 6.62
N MET A 138 -7.15 12.46 6.51
CA MET A 138 -6.13 12.59 7.55
C MET A 138 -5.55 14.01 7.64
N GLY A 139 -5.53 14.75 6.55
CA GLY A 139 -4.89 16.06 6.52
C GLY A 139 -3.43 16.02 6.98
N LEU A 140 -3.07 16.81 7.99
CA LEU A 140 -1.69 16.84 8.52
C LEU A 140 -1.30 15.60 9.33
N ALA A 141 -2.26 14.83 9.86
CA ALA A 141 -1.98 13.57 10.54
C ALA A 141 -1.32 12.51 9.62
N ARG A 142 -1.34 12.74 8.28
CA ARG A 142 -0.60 11.92 7.31
C ARG A 142 0.90 11.79 7.65
N ARG A 143 1.49 12.78 8.31
CA ARG A 143 2.91 12.77 8.72
C ARG A 143 3.26 11.64 9.68
N PHE A 144 2.29 11.09 10.40
CA PHE A 144 2.45 9.92 11.27
C PHE A 144 2.82 8.65 10.51
N PHE A 145 2.48 8.59 9.23
CA PHE A 145 2.73 7.43 8.38
C PHE A 145 4.01 7.54 7.53
N GLY A 146 4.76 8.59 7.71
CA GLY A 146 6.06 8.81 7.10
C GLY A 146 6.17 10.10 6.27
N SER A 147 7.31 10.28 5.63
CA SER A 147 7.54 11.38 4.68
C SER A 147 6.67 11.23 3.43
N ASP A 148 6.54 12.31 2.65
CA ASP A 148 5.73 12.32 1.42
C ASP A 148 6.16 11.22 0.44
N GLY A 149 7.46 10.90 0.34
CA GLY A 149 7.97 9.80 -0.48
C GLY A 149 7.52 8.42 0.03
N ILE A 150 7.50 8.19 1.35
CA ILE A 150 7.01 6.95 1.96
C ILE A 150 5.51 6.81 1.73
N LEU A 151 4.76 7.90 1.85
CA LEU A 151 3.32 7.91 1.61
C LEU A 151 3.01 7.63 0.13
N ALA A 152 3.77 8.23 -0.80
CA ALA A 152 3.63 7.97 -2.22
C ALA A 152 3.87 6.47 -2.53
N SER A 153 4.93 5.87 -2.01
CA SER A 153 5.20 4.44 -2.16
C SER A 153 4.07 3.56 -1.58
N LYS A 154 3.55 3.88 -0.38
CA LYS A 154 2.41 3.17 0.22
C LYS A 154 1.14 3.22 -0.63
N ILE A 155 0.93 4.28 -1.40
CA ILE A 155 -0.28 4.47 -2.22
C ILE A 155 -0.09 3.94 -3.63
N ILE A 156 1.10 4.07 -4.20
CA ILE A 156 1.40 3.69 -5.59
C ILE A 156 1.89 2.26 -5.67
N ASP A 157 2.94 1.93 -4.92
CA ASP A 157 3.68 0.67 -5.07
C ASP A 157 3.05 -0.49 -4.28
N GLU A 158 2.67 -0.25 -3.01
CA GLU A 158 2.16 -1.32 -2.15
C GLU A 158 0.87 -1.98 -2.69
N PRO A 159 -0.13 -1.27 -3.27
CA PRO A 159 -1.29 -1.93 -3.84
C PRO A 159 -0.97 -2.85 -5.03
N GLU A 160 0.15 -2.65 -5.74
CA GLU A 160 0.55 -3.52 -6.85
C GLU A 160 0.84 -4.95 -6.40
N HIS A 161 1.38 -5.12 -5.19
CA HIS A 161 1.59 -6.44 -4.60
C HIS A 161 0.29 -7.25 -4.39
N LEU A 162 -0.88 -6.60 -4.42
CA LEU A 162 -2.18 -7.28 -4.36
C LEU A 162 -2.54 -7.97 -5.67
N ILE A 163 -1.98 -7.55 -6.81
CA ILE A 163 -2.31 -8.10 -8.13
C ILE A 163 -2.01 -9.61 -8.18
N GLY A 164 -0.86 -10.00 -7.66
CA GLY A 164 -0.45 -11.40 -7.60
C GLY A 164 -1.26 -12.27 -6.63
N TYR A 165 -1.85 -11.68 -5.60
CA TYR A 165 -2.57 -12.42 -4.56
C TYR A 165 -3.80 -13.18 -5.08
N ALA A 166 -4.46 -12.67 -6.13
CA ALA A 166 -5.57 -13.35 -6.78
C ALA A 166 -5.16 -14.73 -7.34
N ARG A 167 -3.95 -14.80 -7.94
CA ARG A 167 -3.37 -16.06 -8.43
C ARG A 167 -3.11 -17.03 -7.29
N PHE A 168 -2.50 -16.58 -6.21
CA PHE A 168 -2.23 -17.38 -5.03
C PHE A 168 -3.53 -18.00 -4.44
N GLU A 169 -4.62 -17.22 -4.34
CA GLU A 169 -5.90 -17.71 -3.79
C GLU A 169 -6.52 -18.83 -4.65
N VAL A 170 -6.39 -18.78 -5.96
CA VAL A 170 -6.83 -19.86 -6.86
C VAL A 170 -5.86 -21.03 -6.81
N GLN A 171 -4.55 -20.77 -6.90
CA GLN A 171 -3.52 -21.80 -6.88
C GLN A 171 -3.56 -22.65 -5.60
N LYS A 172 -3.88 -22.04 -4.46
CA LYS A 172 -4.10 -22.76 -3.19
C LYS A 172 -5.20 -23.82 -3.28
N LYS A 173 -6.29 -23.53 -4.02
CA LYS A 173 -7.37 -24.50 -4.24
C LYS A 173 -6.96 -25.55 -5.30
N THR A 174 -6.37 -25.11 -6.39
CA THR A 174 -5.90 -25.96 -7.48
C THR A 174 -4.86 -26.97 -7.00
N ALA A 175 -3.96 -26.56 -6.08
CA ALA A 175 -2.94 -27.43 -5.48
C ALA A 175 -3.53 -28.57 -4.61
N VAL A 176 -4.80 -28.48 -4.24
CA VAL A 176 -5.52 -29.57 -3.55
C VAL A 176 -6.39 -30.35 -4.53
N THR A 177 -7.16 -29.65 -5.36
CA THR A 177 -8.17 -30.29 -6.23
C THR A 177 -7.55 -31.08 -7.38
N THR A 178 -6.51 -30.55 -8.03
CA THR A 178 -5.86 -31.24 -9.16
C THR A 178 -5.18 -32.55 -8.74
N PRO A 179 -4.34 -32.60 -7.67
CA PRO A 179 -3.78 -33.90 -7.21
C PRO A 179 -4.85 -34.90 -6.80
N ILE A 180 -5.94 -34.47 -6.15
CA ILE A 180 -7.02 -35.39 -5.78
C ILE A 180 -7.71 -35.97 -7.03
N LEU A 181 -8.02 -35.13 -8.03
CA LEU A 181 -8.62 -35.60 -9.29
C LEU A 181 -7.70 -36.57 -10.04
N LEU A 182 -6.41 -36.24 -10.13
CA LEU A 182 -5.44 -37.10 -10.80
C LEU A 182 -5.21 -38.40 -10.02
N ALA A 183 -5.14 -38.36 -8.68
CA ALA A 183 -5.05 -39.56 -7.86
C ALA A 183 -6.29 -40.47 -8.04
N ALA A 184 -7.49 -39.90 -8.08
CA ALA A 184 -8.72 -40.64 -8.35
C ALA A 184 -8.70 -41.29 -9.75
N CYS A 185 -8.21 -40.58 -10.76
CA CYS A 185 -8.01 -41.13 -12.09
C CYS A 185 -7.00 -42.31 -12.07
N VAL A 186 -5.84 -42.12 -11.43
CA VAL A 186 -4.81 -43.16 -11.30
C VAL A 186 -5.33 -44.39 -10.54
N ALA A 187 -6.16 -44.17 -9.50
CA ALA A 187 -6.76 -45.25 -8.70
C ALA A 187 -7.65 -46.21 -9.53
N VAL A 188 -8.28 -45.72 -10.60
CA VAL A 188 -9.07 -46.54 -11.52
C VAL A 188 -8.18 -47.56 -12.27
N PHE A 189 -6.93 -47.19 -12.57
CA PHE A 189 -5.97 -48.05 -13.27
C PHE A 189 -5.14 -48.89 -12.29
N ASN A 190 -4.64 -48.29 -11.21
CA ASN A 190 -3.86 -48.97 -10.19
C ASN A 190 -3.97 -48.26 -8.82
N GLY A 191 -4.65 -48.90 -7.87
CA GLY A 191 -4.89 -48.35 -6.54
C GLY A 191 -3.60 -48.17 -5.72
N THR A 192 -2.59 -49.06 -5.89
CA THR A 192 -1.32 -48.95 -5.14
C THR A 192 -0.50 -47.76 -5.64
N ALA A 193 -0.47 -47.50 -6.95
CA ALA A 193 0.18 -46.34 -7.52
C ALA A 193 -0.47 -45.05 -7.00
N ALA A 194 -1.81 -44.99 -6.92
CA ALA A 194 -2.52 -43.87 -6.35
C ALA A 194 -2.18 -43.68 -4.86
N LEU A 195 -2.05 -44.76 -4.09
CA LEU A 195 -1.64 -44.69 -2.68
C LEU A 195 -0.23 -44.12 -2.53
N ILE A 196 0.73 -44.51 -3.36
CA ILE A 196 2.10 -43.97 -3.36
C ILE A 196 2.06 -42.44 -3.61
N LEU A 197 1.27 -41.98 -4.61
CA LEU A 197 1.11 -40.56 -4.89
C LEU A 197 0.52 -39.79 -3.70
N LEU A 198 -0.54 -40.33 -3.10
CA LEU A 198 -1.20 -39.67 -1.94
C LEU A 198 -0.33 -39.67 -0.68
N ALA A 199 0.49 -40.73 -0.48
CA ALA A 199 1.41 -40.83 0.66
C ALA A 199 2.59 -39.83 0.53
N THR A 200 3.07 -39.59 -0.69
CA THR A 200 4.20 -38.70 -0.95
C THR A 200 3.78 -37.24 -1.11
N ALA A 201 2.53 -36.96 -1.51
CA ALA A 201 2.01 -35.61 -1.70
C ALA A 201 2.17 -34.66 -0.47
N PRO A 202 1.91 -35.11 0.78
CA PRO A 202 2.06 -34.25 1.97
C PRO A 202 3.49 -33.78 2.26
N LEU A 203 4.51 -34.51 1.77
CA LEU A 203 5.90 -34.11 1.94
C LEU A 203 6.15 -32.70 1.36
N VAL A 204 5.57 -32.41 0.22
CA VAL A 204 5.77 -31.11 -0.48
C VAL A 204 5.30 -29.93 0.39
N PRO A 205 4.04 -29.84 0.86
CA PRO A 205 3.59 -28.74 1.70
C PRO A 205 4.28 -28.68 3.08
N ILE A 206 4.71 -29.82 3.65
CA ILE A 206 5.46 -29.85 4.91
C ILE A 206 6.81 -29.15 4.73
N PHE A 207 7.58 -29.54 3.71
CA PHE A 207 8.86 -28.87 3.42
C PHE A 207 8.68 -27.41 3.04
N MET A 208 7.63 -27.07 2.28
CA MET A 208 7.28 -25.67 1.99
C MET A 208 7.04 -24.86 3.25
N ALA A 209 6.35 -25.41 4.24
CA ALA A 209 6.09 -24.70 5.50
C ALA A 209 7.40 -24.43 6.27
N ILE A 210 8.29 -25.43 6.34
CA ILE A 210 9.59 -25.30 7.03
C ILE A 210 10.47 -24.23 6.36
N ILE A 211 10.65 -24.32 5.04
CA ILE A 211 11.50 -23.40 4.28
C ILE A 211 10.84 -22.01 4.19
N GLY A 212 9.51 -21.97 4.09
CA GLY A 212 8.75 -20.72 4.00
C GLY A 212 8.96 -19.78 5.20
N VAL A 213 9.05 -20.31 6.42
CA VAL A 213 9.35 -19.53 7.62
C VAL A 213 10.77 -18.92 7.55
N ALA A 214 11.75 -19.70 7.11
CA ALA A 214 13.13 -19.23 6.94
C ALA A 214 13.22 -18.14 5.86
N THR A 215 12.53 -18.34 4.73
CA THR A 215 12.46 -17.36 3.63
C THR A 215 11.82 -16.05 4.08
N ALA A 216 10.71 -16.11 4.81
CA ALA A 216 10.01 -14.92 5.29
C ALA A 216 10.90 -14.06 6.21
N LYS A 217 11.69 -14.70 7.10
CA LYS A 217 12.64 -13.98 7.96
C LYS A 217 13.73 -13.28 7.13
N LYS A 218 14.33 -14.00 6.18
CA LYS A 218 15.40 -13.45 5.32
C LYS A 218 14.90 -12.33 4.41
N SER A 219 13.69 -12.47 3.89
CA SER A 219 13.05 -11.43 3.07
C SER A 219 12.81 -10.13 3.86
N ARG A 220 12.40 -10.23 5.14
CA ARG A 220 12.27 -9.05 6.02
C ARG A 220 13.61 -8.35 6.22
N GLU A 221 14.67 -9.10 6.54
CA GLU A 221 16.02 -8.55 6.71
C GLU A 221 16.50 -7.83 5.43
N GLN A 222 16.15 -8.34 4.25
CA GLN A 222 16.46 -7.72 2.95
C GLN A 222 15.68 -6.41 2.76
N MET A 223 14.36 -6.41 3.04
CA MET A 223 13.53 -5.20 2.92
C MET A 223 13.99 -4.10 3.87
N ASP A 224 14.36 -4.45 5.12
CA ASP A 224 14.90 -3.50 6.07
C ASP A 224 16.22 -2.88 5.55
N ALA A 225 17.10 -3.69 4.97
CA ALA A 225 18.35 -3.21 4.38
C ALA A 225 18.11 -2.31 3.15
N MET A 226 17.11 -2.63 2.32
CA MET A 226 16.70 -1.80 1.20
C MET A 226 16.15 -0.44 1.65
N ALA A 227 15.29 -0.43 2.67
CA ALA A 227 14.74 0.79 3.24
C ALA A 227 15.84 1.69 3.84
N GLN A 228 16.82 1.10 4.52
CA GLN A 228 17.97 1.83 5.05
C GLN A 228 18.85 2.42 3.95
N LEU A 229 19.13 1.65 2.89
CA LEU A 229 19.89 2.13 1.73
C LEU A 229 19.18 3.30 1.05
N GLY A 230 17.88 3.16 0.81
CA GLY A 230 17.06 4.22 0.20
C GLY A 230 17.02 5.47 1.08
N GLY A 231 16.80 5.35 2.38
CA GLY A 231 16.82 6.47 3.32
C GLY A 231 18.14 7.23 3.30
N ARG A 232 19.27 6.54 3.43
CA ARG A 232 20.61 7.15 3.36
C ARG A 232 20.88 7.83 2.03
N PHE A 233 20.49 7.20 0.91
CA PHE A 233 20.64 7.76 -0.42
C PHE A 233 19.92 9.10 -0.55
N PHE A 234 18.67 9.18 -0.08
CA PHE A 234 17.90 10.45 -0.08
C PHE A 234 18.50 11.51 0.83
N ASP A 235 19.01 11.13 2.01
CA ASP A 235 19.68 12.08 2.92
C ASP A 235 20.95 12.66 2.28
N TRP A 236 21.76 11.83 1.62
CA TRP A 236 22.95 12.28 0.90
C TRP A 236 22.62 13.16 -0.31
N ILE A 237 21.55 12.87 -1.07
CA ILE A 237 21.12 13.74 -2.18
C ILE A 237 20.70 15.10 -1.65
N ARG A 238 19.90 15.16 -0.56
CA ARG A 238 19.50 16.42 0.06
C ARG A 238 20.70 17.22 0.57
N GLY A 239 21.70 16.54 1.08
CA GLY A 239 22.95 17.14 1.56
C GLY A 239 24.01 17.39 0.47
N ALA A 240 23.78 17.06 -0.80
CA ALA A 240 24.79 17.04 -1.85
C ALA A 240 25.55 18.37 -1.99
N ASN A 241 24.84 19.50 -1.95
CA ASN A 241 25.45 20.84 -2.03
C ASN A 241 26.38 21.12 -0.84
N THR A 242 25.99 20.70 0.37
CA THR A 242 26.83 20.83 1.57
C THR A 242 28.06 19.93 1.51
N LEU A 243 27.86 18.69 1.09
CA LEU A 243 28.95 17.70 0.92
C LEU A 243 29.99 18.17 -0.09
N SER A 244 29.54 18.71 -1.24
CA SER A 244 30.43 19.24 -2.26
C SER A 244 31.25 20.40 -1.73
N ARG A 245 30.64 21.34 -1.00
CA ARG A 245 31.34 22.49 -0.38
C ARG A 245 32.34 22.09 0.69
N LEU A 246 32.06 21.00 1.42
CA LEU A 246 32.92 20.47 2.48
C LEU A 246 33.92 19.43 1.96
N HIS A 247 33.97 19.16 0.66
CA HIS A 247 34.79 18.09 0.05
C HIS A 247 34.56 16.70 0.69
N ALA A 248 33.36 16.46 1.24
CA ALA A 248 32.98 15.25 1.96
C ALA A 248 32.27 14.19 1.08
N THR A 249 32.19 14.41 -0.24
CA THR A 249 31.60 13.47 -1.20
C THR A 249 32.17 12.04 -1.13
N PRO A 250 33.52 11.83 -0.93
CA PRO A 250 34.06 10.48 -0.79
C PRO A 250 33.51 9.71 0.42
N ILE A 251 33.20 10.42 1.52
CA ILE A 251 32.61 9.82 2.72
C ILE A 251 31.19 9.31 2.44
N ALA A 252 30.40 10.11 1.70
CA ALA A 252 29.06 9.73 1.30
C ALA A 252 29.06 8.51 0.37
N ILE A 253 29.97 8.47 -0.61
CA ILE A 253 30.14 7.33 -1.51
C ILE A 253 30.50 6.07 -0.72
N GLY A 254 31.43 6.14 0.23
CA GLY A 254 31.82 5.00 1.07
C GLY A 254 30.65 4.48 1.94
N ASP A 255 29.82 5.36 2.48
CA ASP A 255 28.63 4.97 3.27
C ASP A 255 27.56 4.29 2.40
N ILE A 256 27.33 4.80 1.17
CA ILE A 256 26.43 4.18 0.21
C ILE A 256 26.94 2.81 -0.22
N ASP A 257 28.25 2.68 -0.50
CA ASP A 257 28.89 1.42 -0.89
C ASP A 257 28.72 0.34 0.20
N ASN A 258 29.00 0.68 1.46
CA ASN A 258 28.79 -0.22 2.60
C ASN A 258 27.32 -0.65 2.77
N SER A 259 26.40 0.29 2.55
CA SER A 259 24.97 0.02 2.66
C SER A 259 24.48 -0.85 1.50
N SER A 260 25.01 -0.61 0.29
CA SER A 260 24.76 -1.41 -0.92
C SER A 260 25.27 -2.83 -0.76
N GLU A 261 26.49 -2.99 -0.23
CA GLU A 261 27.07 -4.31 0.05
C GLU A 261 26.26 -5.10 1.09
N THR A 262 25.80 -4.43 2.15
CA THR A 262 24.89 -5.02 3.13
C THR A 262 23.59 -5.51 2.47
N TYR A 263 22.96 -4.69 1.62
CA TYR A 263 21.78 -5.07 0.86
C TYR A 263 22.06 -6.25 -0.09
N ARG A 264 23.19 -6.22 -0.81
CA ARG A 264 23.61 -7.32 -1.68
C ARG A 264 23.73 -8.65 -0.91
N GLN A 265 24.37 -8.66 0.26
CA GLN A 265 24.53 -9.85 1.10
C GLN A 265 23.18 -10.38 1.58
N LYS A 266 22.26 -9.51 2.00
CA LYS A 266 20.90 -9.90 2.39
C LYS A 266 20.11 -10.47 1.21
N THR A 267 20.22 -9.86 0.04
CA THR A 267 19.61 -10.34 -1.21
C THR A 267 20.12 -11.73 -1.59
N MET A 268 21.46 -11.92 -1.55
CA MET A 268 22.04 -13.24 -1.81
C MET A 268 21.60 -14.30 -0.81
N SER A 269 21.41 -13.92 0.46
CA SER A 269 20.86 -14.82 1.49
C SER A 269 19.42 -15.25 1.19
N VAL A 270 18.56 -14.35 0.69
CA VAL A 270 17.20 -14.68 0.25
C VAL A 270 17.22 -15.61 -0.97
N LEU A 271 18.05 -15.28 -1.97
CA LEU A 271 18.19 -16.10 -3.19
C LEU A 271 18.65 -17.52 -2.87
N LYS A 272 19.65 -17.69 -1.98
CA LYS A 272 20.10 -19.03 -1.54
C LYS A 272 18.96 -19.87 -0.98
N VAL A 273 18.12 -19.30 -0.13
CA VAL A 273 16.97 -20.02 0.45
C VAL A 273 15.89 -20.28 -0.59
N ALA A 274 15.65 -19.34 -1.52
CA ALA A 274 14.69 -19.52 -2.61
C ALA A 274 15.13 -20.66 -3.56
N PHE A 275 16.41 -20.71 -3.96
CA PHE A 275 16.96 -21.81 -4.75
C PHE A 275 16.87 -23.14 -4.01
N LEU A 276 17.23 -23.18 -2.72
CA LEU A 276 17.10 -24.38 -1.91
C LEU A 276 15.66 -24.90 -1.89
N ASN A 277 14.68 -24.00 -1.74
CA ASN A 277 13.26 -24.35 -1.79
C ASN A 277 12.89 -25.02 -3.12
N SER A 278 13.27 -24.40 -4.24
CA SER A 278 12.99 -24.95 -5.58
C SER A 278 13.65 -26.32 -5.78
N THR A 279 14.92 -26.45 -5.42
CA THR A 279 15.69 -27.71 -5.56
C THR A 279 15.09 -28.83 -4.71
N VAL A 280 14.70 -28.56 -3.46
CA VAL A 280 14.08 -29.57 -2.59
C VAL A 280 12.73 -30.02 -3.12
N LEU A 281 11.89 -29.09 -3.60
CA LEU A 281 10.59 -29.43 -4.18
C LEU A 281 10.73 -30.24 -5.47
N GLU A 282 11.71 -29.92 -6.31
CA GLU A 282 12.00 -30.66 -7.53
C GLU A 282 12.53 -32.05 -7.21
N PHE A 283 13.47 -32.17 -6.28
CA PHE A 283 14.00 -33.45 -5.81
C PHE A 283 12.90 -34.37 -5.25
N LEU A 284 12.04 -33.86 -4.36
CA LEU A 284 10.94 -34.66 -3.78
C LEU A 284 9.95 -35.12 -4.86
N SER A 285 9.64 -34.23 -5.81
CA SER A 285 8.77 -34.59 -6.94
C SER A 285 9.41 -35.67 -7.82
N ALA A 286 10.70 -35.51 -8.18
CA ALA A 286 11.43 -36.49 -9.00
C ALA A 286 11.56 -37.85 -8.29
N LEU A 287 11.85 -37.83 -6.99
CA LEU A 287 11.91 -39.07 -6.18
C LEU A 287 10.57 -39.81 -6.18
N SER A 288 9.47 -39.08 -6.03
CA SER A 288 8.12 -39.66 -6.03
C SER A 288 7.75 -40.23 -7.41
N ILE A 289 8.10 -39.51 -8.50
CA ILE A 289 7.92 -40.00 -9.87
C ILE A 289 8.73 -41.29 -10.08
N ALA A 290 9.98 -41.34 -9.61
CA ALA A 290 10.83 -42.49 -9.71
C ALA A 290 10.27 -43.69 -8.93
N LEU A 291 9.73 -43.49 -7.72
CA LEU A 291 9.08 -44.54 -6.94
C LEU A 291 7.90 -45.19 -7.70
N VAL A 292 7.03 -44.34 -8.29
CA VAL A 292 5.91 -44.84 -9.10
C VAL A 292 6.42 -45.58 -10.35
N ALA A 293 7.43 -45.02 -11.03
CA ALA A 293 8.00 -45.63 -12.24
C ALA A 293 8.65 -47.00 -11.94
N VAL A 294 9.39 -47.14 -10.85
CA VAL A 294 10.00 -48.39 -10.40
C VAL A 294 8.92 -49.42 -10.04
N TYR A 295 7.90 -48.98 -9.28
CA TYR A 295 6.77 -49.84 -8.92
C TYR A 295 6.04 -50.39 -10.17
N LEU A 296 5.71 -49.50 -11.12
CA LEU A 296 5.04 -49.91 -12.37
C LEU A 296 5.94 -50.78 -13.27
N GLY A 297 7.23 -50.44 -13.36
CA GLY A 297 8.19 -51.21 -14.16
C GLY A 297 8.35 -52.63 -13.64
N PHE A 298 8.54 -52.83 -12.33
CA PHE A 298 8.61 -54.16 -11.72
C PHE A 298 7.25 -54.88 -11.78
N GLY A 299 6.13 -54.14 -11.70
CA GLY A 299 4.80 -54.70 -11.87
C GLY A 299 4.51 -55.21 -13.28
N LEU A 300 5.03 -54.56 -14.32
CA LEU A 300 4.93 -54.99 -15.72
C LEU A 300 5.73 -56.27 -15.99
N ILE A 301 6.92 -56.43 -15.37
CA ILE A 301 7.81 -57.56 -15.54
C ILE A 301 7.41 -58.72 -14.61
N GLY A 302 6.52 -58.51 -13.62
CA GLY A 302 6.09 -59.51 -12.65
C GLY A 302 7.15 -59.89 -11.60
N ILE A 303 8.09 -59.00 -11.29
CA ILE A 303 9.21 -59.23 -10.34
C ILE A 303 8.90 -58.69 -8.94
N LEU A 304 7.70 -58.13 -8.71
CA LEU A 304 7.38 -57.60 -7.39
C LEU A 304 7.38 -58.69 -6.31
N PRO A 305 8.04 -58.48 -5.15
CA PRO A 305 8.23 -59.51 -4.13
C PRO A 305 6.93 -60.09 -3.57
N TRP A 306 5.86 -59.27 -3.53
CA TRP A 306 4.53 -59.65 -2.99
C TRP A 306 3.54 -60.16 -4.05
N HIS A 307 3.93 -60.13 -5.35
CA HIS A 307 3.15 -60.66 -6.47
C HIS A 307 4.08 -61.31 -7.53
N ALA A 308 5.03 -62.10 -7.07
CA ALA A 308 6.01 -62.74 -7.95
C ALA A 308 5.31 -63.64 -9.03
N GLY A 309 5.64 -63.40 -10.29
CA GLY A 309 5.08 -64.09 -11.43
C GLY A 309 3.74 -63.55 -11.95
N GLN A 310 3.18 -62.51 -11.36
CA GLN A 310 1.94 -61.88 -11.83
C GLN A 310 2.21 -60.47 -12.35
N THR A 311 1.69 -60.15 -13.53
CA THR A 311 1.66 -58.75 -14.03
C THR A 311 0.53 -58.00 -13.34
N ILE A 312 0.85 -56.90 -12.63
CA ILE A 312 -0.12 -56.15 -11.82
C ILE A 312 -0.82 -55.08 -12.66
N THR A 313 -0.24 -54.72 -13.80
CA THR A 313 -0.75 -53.65 -14.66
C THR A 313 -0.42 -53.95 -16.12
N ASP A 314 -1.26 -53.53 -17.02
CA ASP A 314 -1.01 -53.55 -18.46
C ASP A 314 -0.19 -52.33 -18.89
N TYR A 315 0.42 -52.42 -20.08
CA TYR A 315 1.28 -51.36 -20.62
C TYR A 315 0.54 -50.02 -20.75
N SER A 316 -0.71 -50.03 -21.25
CA SER A 316 -1.51 -48.80 -21.46
C SER A 316 -1.80 -48.10 -20.15
N SER A 317 -2.17 -48.82 -19.11
CA SER A 317 -2.40 -48.28 -17.76
C SER A 317 -1.11 -47.74 -17.14
N ALA A 318 0.00 -48.47 -17.28
CA ALA A 318 1.29 -47.99 -16.78
C ALA A 318 1.73 -46.70 -17.47
N LEU A 319 1.59 -46.63 -18.80
CA LEU A 319 1.91 -45.43 -19.58
C LEU A 319 1.00 -44.23 -19.19
N MET A 320 -0.32 -44.46 -19.02
CA MET A 320 -1.27 -43.47 -18.57
C MET A 320 -0.85 -42.88 -17.22
N ILE A 321 -0.52 -43.74 -16.25
CA ILE A 321 -0.08 -43.32 -14.93
C ILE A 321 1.21 -42.52 -15.02
N LEU A 322 2.23 -43.01 -15.74
CA LEU A 322 3.53 -42.32 -15.88
C LEU A 322 3.41 -40.92 -16.50
N LEU A 323 2.50 -40.72 -17.44
CA LEU A 323 2.24 -39.41 -18.05
C LEU A 323 1.50 -38.47 -17.11
N LEU A 324 0.66 -38.98 -16.20
CA LEU A 324 -0.09 -38.15 -15.24
C LEU A 324 0.70 -37.79 -13.98
N VAL A 325 1.70 -38.60 -13.58
CA VAL A 325 2.46 -38.38 -12.33
C VAL A 325 3.18 -37.04 -12.29
N PRO A 326 3.89 -36.53 -13.32
CA PRO A 326 4.49 -35.21 -13.32
C PRO A 326 3.45 -34.07 -13.12
N GLU A 327 2.28 -34.24 -13.73
CA GLU A 327 1.18 -33.27 -13.64
C GLU A 327 0.50 -33.26 -12.25
N PHE A 328 0.59 -34.40 -11.52
CA PHE A 328 0.14 -34.49 -10.14
C PHE A 328 0.93 -33.54 -9.21
N TYR A 329 2.26 -33.43 -9.38
CA TYR A 329 3.12 -32.57 -8.56
C TYR A 329 3.22 -31.12 -9.05
N ALA A 330 2.88 -30.87 -10.32
CA ALA A 330 2.99 -29.53 -10.91
C ALA A 330 2.25 -28.42 -10.14
N PRO A 331 0.97 -28.59 -9.71
CA PRO A 331 0.27 -27.57 -8.92
C PRO A 331 0.88 -27.34 -7.54
N LEU A 332 1.43 -28.38 -6.90
CA LEU A 332 2.10 -28.28 -5.60
C LEU A 332 3.39 -27.48 -5.73
N ARG A 333 4.20 -27.70 -6.76
CA ARG A 333 5.42 -26.92 -7.03
C ARG A 333 5.09 -25.45 -7.34
N ARG A 334 4.05 -25.21 -8.17
CA ARG A 334 3.57 -23.83 -8.47
C ARG A 334 3.12 -23.10 -7.20
N LEU A 335 2.41 -23.76 -6.29
CA LEU A 335 2.02 -23.18 -5.02
C LEU A 335 3.25 -22.73 -4.21
N GLY A 336 4.35 -23.52 -4.24
CA GLY A 336 5.62 -23.16 -3.60
C GLY A 336 6.20 -21.85 -4.11
N ALA A 337 6.25 -21.70 -5.42
CA ALA A 337 6.73 -20.48 -6.06
C ALA A 337 5.84 -19.26 -5.72
N GLU A 338 4.51 -19.45 -5.72
CA GLU A 338 3.55 -18.37 -5.45
C GLU A 338 3.42 -18.01 -3.97
N TYR A 339 3.96 -18.81 -3.05
CA TYR A 339 3.96 -18.49 -1.62
C TYR A 339 4.72 -17.20 -1.30
N HIS A 340 5.75 -16.89 -2.10
CA HIS A 340 6.47 -15.61 -2.01
C HIS A 340 5.56 -14.41 -2.33
N ILE A 341 4.71 -14.53 -3.35
CA ILE A 341 3.72 -13.49 -3.72
C ILE A 341 2.74 -13.23 -2.57
N LYS A 342 2.28 -14.29 -1.88
CA LYS A 342 1.48 -14.11 -0.65
C LYS A 342 2.25 -13.32 0.41
N GLY A 343 3.54 -13.62 0.60
CA GLY A 343 4.38 -12.90 1.56
C GLY A 343 4.46 -11.41 1.27
N GLN A 344 4.66 -11.03 0.00
CA GLN A 344 4.66 -9.64 -0.45
C GLN A 344 3.29 -8.96 -0.21
N ALA A 345 2.19 -9.63 -0.61
CA ALA A 345 0.84 -9.09 -0.41
C ALA A 345 0.50 -8.89 1.10
N VAL A 346 0.94 -9.79 1.98
CA VAL A 346 0.75 -9.63 3.44
C VAL A 346 1.60 -8.47 3.98
N GLY A 347 2.84 -8.31 3.49
CA GLY A 347 3.69 -7.17 3.82
C GLY A 347 3.05 -5.84 3.43
N ALA A 348 2.62 -5.72 2.19
CA ALA A 348 1.89 -4.58 1.65
C ALA A 348 0.59 -4.30 2.44
N ALA A 349 -0.19 -5.33 2.74
CA ALA A 349 -1.41 -5.20 3.53
C ALA A 349 -1.14 -4.60 4.92
N LYS A 350 -0.05 -4.98 5.59
CA LYS A 350 0.33 -4.38 6.89
C LYS A 350 0.59 -2.89 6.77
N ALA A 351 1.37 -2.48 5.76
CA ALA A 351 1.69 -1.07 5.55
C ALA A 351 0.43 -0.22 5.28
N MET A 352 -0.58 -0.80 4.63
CA MET A 352 -1.83 -0.12 4.27
C MET A 352 -2.88 -0.14 5.38
N VAL A 353 -3.01 -1.24 6.14
CA VAL A 353 -4.06 -1.43 7.16
C VAL A 353 -3.98 -0.39 8.25
N ASP A 354 -2.78 -0.06 8.73
CA ASP A 354 -2.59 0.96 9.77
C ASP A 354 -3.11 2.32 9.31
N MET A 355 -2.84 2.67 8.05
CA MET A 355 -3.31 3.91 7.44
C MET A 355 -4.83 3.91 7.24
N LEU A 356 -5.42 2.81 6.74
CA LEU A 356 -6.86 2.71 6.50
C LEU A 356 -7.68 2.69 7.80
N ASN A 357 -7.14 2.09 8.85
CA ASN A 357 -7.79 2.01 10.17
C ASN A 357 -7.56 3.23 11.04
N PHE A 358 -6.72 4.16 10.61
CA PHE A 358 -6.49 5.38 11.36
C PHE A 358 -7.80 6.14 11.53
N LYS A 359 -8.18 6.37 12.77
CA LYS A 359 -9.33 7.22 13.10
C LYS A 359 -8.80 8.57 13.54
N ASN A 360 -9.20 9.62 12.85
CA ASN A 360 -9.08 10.95 13.42
C ASN A 360 -9.91 10.92 14.72
N ALA A 361 -9.25 11.11 15.85
CA ALA A 361 -9.80 10.83 17.16
C ALA A 361 -11.01 11.72 17.53
N GLN A 362 -11.40 12.65 16.67
CA GLN A 362 -12.34 13.71 16.99
C GLN A 362 -13.24 14.10 15.81
N THR A 363 -13.79 13.15 15.10
CA THR A 363 -14.87 13.44 14.16
C THR A 363 -16.21 13.19 14.84
N GLY A 364 -16.81 14.23 15.35
CA GLY A 364 -18.24 14.27 15.68
C GLY A 364 -19.06 14.03 14.41
N ARG A 365 -20.28 13.55 14.58
CA ARG A 365 -21.23 13.31 13.47
C ARG A 365 -22.32 14.36 13.40
N GLN A 366 -22.28 15.36 14.29
CA GLN A 366 -23.32 16.35 14.37
C GLN A 366 -23.14 17.36 13.22
N GLN A 367 -24.00 17.27 12.24
CA GLN A 367 -24.08 18.25 11.15
C GLN A 367 -24.79 19.51 11.66
N VAL A 368 -24.01 20.44 12.22
CA VAL A 368 -24.51 21.74 12.62
C VAL A 368 -24.11 22.77 11.57
N ARG A 369 -25.09 23.40 10.96
CA ARG A 369 -24.85 24.49 10.01
C ARG A 369 -24.57 25.75 10.83
N LEU A 370 -23.28 26.01 11.10
CA LEU A 370 -22.86 27.25 11.78
C LEU A 370 -23.24 28.47 10.95
N SER A 371 -23.83 29.46 11.58
CA SER A 371 -24.30 30.69 10.94
C SER A 371 -23.74 31.92 11.63
N GLY A 372 -23.73 33.03 10.92
CA GLY A 372 -23.18 34.28 11.44
C GLY A 372 -21.68 34.22 11.73
N GLN A 373 -21.26 34.94 12.74
CA GLN A 373 -19.86 34.99 13.18
C GLN A 373 -19.54 33.82 14.09
N ILE A 374 -18.37 33.21 13.92
CA ILE A 374 -17.96 32.01 14.65
C ILE A 374 -16.80 32.33 15.59
N GLY A 375 -16.93 31.99 16.86
CA GLY A 375 -15.87 32.13 17.85
C GLY A 375 -15.47 30.81 18.50
N PHE A 376 -14.36 30.84 19.23
CA PHE A 376 -13.79 29.65 19.88
C PHE A 376 -13.39 29.94 21.31
N ASP A 377 -13.70 29.02 22.22
CA ASP A 377 -13.25 29.03 23.61
C ASP A 377 -12.45 27.78 23.90
N LEU A 378 -11.16 27.91 24.13
CA LEU A 378 -10.21 26.84 24.41
C LEU A 378 -9.92 26.81 25.90
N GLN A 379 -10.11 25.66 26.54
CA GLN A 379 -9.91 25.43 27.98
C GLN A 379 -8.90 24.32 28.21
N GLN A 380 -7.72 24.68 28.73
CA GLN A 380 -6.60 23.75 29.03
C GLN A 380 -6.27 22.80 27.86
N VAL A 381 -6.26 23.36 26.65
CA VAL A 381 -5.97 22.56 25.45
C VAL A 381 -4.48 22.25 25.38
N THR A 382 -4.16 20.95 25.33
CA THR A 382 -2.78 20.44 25.22
C THR A 382 -2.70 19.52 24.01
N VAL A 383 -1.65 19.65 23.21
CA VAL A 383 -1.41 18.82 22.03
C VAL A 383 -0.08 18.08 22.20
N PHE A 384 -0.12 16.75 21.98
CA PHE A 384 1.04 15.90 22.02
C PHE A 384 1.46 15.49 20.59
N GLY A 385 2.76 15.41 20.36
CA GLY A 385 3.29 14.79 19.16
C GLY A 385 3.30 13.26 19.28
N ASP A 386 3.60 12.56 18.18
CA ASP A 386 3.69 11.09 18.15
C ASP A 386 4.80 10.53 19.03
N ASP A 387 5.83 11.34 19.24
CA ASP A 387 6.95 11.04 20.14
C ASP A 387 6.59 11.24 21.62
N GLY A 388 5.32 11.54 21.93
CA GLY A 388 4.81 11.85 23.26
C GLY A 388 5.25 13.20 23.81
N ARG A 389 5.97 14.01 23.03
CA ARG A 389 6.39 15.35 23.44
C ARG A 389 5.23 16.33 23.33
N VAL A 390 5.15 17.26 24.27
CA VAL A 390 4.17 18.35 24.24
C VAL A 390 4.53 19.28 23.08
N ARG A 391 3.58 19.48 22.14
CA ARG A 391 3.68 20.41 21.01
C ARG A 391 2.96 21.73 21.27
N LEU A 392 1.94 21.70 22.12
CA LEU A 392 1.26 22.85 22.67
C LEU A 392 1.04 22.60 24.16
N SER A 393 1.60 23.45 25.00
CA SER A 393 1.40 23.42 26.46
C SER A 393 -0.07 23.75 26.80
N PRO A 394 -0.58 23.36 27.99
CA PRO A 394 -1.95 23.65 28.38
C PRO A 394 -2.30 25.13 28.16
N THR A 395 -3.19 25.36 27.21
CA THR A 395 -3.53 26.72 26.75
C THR A 395 -5.02 26.99 26.97
N THR A 396 -5.32 28.15 27.56
CA THR A 396 -6.67 28.68 27.72
C THR A 396 -6.73 30.01 27.00
N VAL A 397 -7.51 30.09 25.93
CA VAL A 397 -7.67 31.29 25.10
C VAL A 397 -9.06 31.38 24.52
N LYS A 398 -9.58 32.59 24.38
CA LYS A 398 -10.88 32.87 23.77
C LYS A 398 -10.68 33.71 22.51
N PHE A 399 -11.19 33.18 21.38
CA PHE A 399 -11.27 33.90 20.12
C PHE A 399 -12.71 34.40 19.94
N THR A 400 -12.91 35.70 20.12
CA THR A 400 -14.23 36.33 20.07
C THR A 400 -14.73 36.35 18.62
N ALA A 401 -16.00 35.98 18.41
CA ALA A 401 -16.64 36.00 17.10
C ALA A 401 -16.60 37.42 16.47
N GLY A 402 -16.22 37.49 15.19
CA GLY A 402 -16.12 38.76 14.45
C GLY A 402 -14.99 39.70 14.91
N LYS A 403 -14.02 39.20 15.67
CA LYS A 403 -12.89 39.96 16.16
C LYS A 403 -11.56 39.44 15.68
N SER A 404 -10.57 40.31 15.57
CA SER A 404 -9.20 39.98 15.21
C SER A 404 -8.37 39.71 16.47
N THR A 405 -7.67 38.59 16.50
CA THR A 405 -6.75 38.23 17.59
C THR A 405 -5.37 37.96 17.05
N LEU A 406 -4.37 38.70 17.56
CA LEU A 406 -2.97 38.41 17.29
C LEU A 406 -2.44 37.37 18.28
N LEU A 407 -1.90 36.28 17.74
CA LEU A 407 -1.28 35.21 18.51
C LEU A 407 0.24 35.31 18.43
N GLN A 408 0.87 35.74 19.51
CA GLN A 408 2.32 35.92 19.64
C GLN A 408 2.98 34.81 20.47
N GLY A 409 4.29 34.71 20.41
CA GLY A 409 5.08 33.78 21.22
C GLY A 409 6.39 33.43 20.54
N GLU A 410 7.29 32.82 21.31
CA GLU A 410 8.58 32.34 20.78
C GLU A 410 8.39 31.28 19.68
N SER A 411 9.43 31.10 18.85
CA SER A 411 9.45 29.98 17.89
C SER A 411 9.37 28.67 18.65
N GLY A 412 8.49 27.76 18.21
CA GLY A 412 8.25 26.50 18.91
C GLY A 412 7.23 26.54 20.05
N SER A 413 6.64 27.68 20.40
CA SER A 413 5.60 27.79 21.46
C SER A 413 4.26 27.10 21.11
N GLY A 414 4.10 26.57 19.89
CA GLY A 414 2.90 25.83 19.48
C GLY A 414 1.86 26.64 18.72
N LYS A 415 2.17 27.85 18.24
CA LYS A 415 1.23 28.71 17.47
C LYS A 415 0.62 27.99 16.26
N SER A 416 1.42 27.50 15.36
CA SER A 416 0.94 26.74 14.19
C SER A 416 0.24 25.43 14.58
N THR A 417 0.66 24.81 15.69
CA THR A 417 -0.01 23.62 16.23
C THR A 417 -1.43 23.96 16.69
N LEU A 418 -1.63 25.13 17.30
CA LEU A 418 -2.95 25.62 17.70
C LEU A 418 -3.85 25.84 16.48
N LEU A 419 -3.37 26.52 15.43
CA LEU A 419 -4.13 26.68 14.19
C LEU A 419 -4.50 25.34 13.56
N GLN A 420 -3.57 24.40 13.52
CA GLN A 420 -3.81 23.06 13.02
C GLN A 420 -4.85 22.31 13.85
N THR A 421 -4.87 22.49 15.16
CA THR A 421 -5.86 21.89 16.05
C THR A 421 -7.26 22.46 15.76
N LEU A 422 -7.38 23.77 15.52
CA LEU A 422 -8.65 24.39 15.11
C LEU A 422 -9.13 23.92 13.74
N LEU A 423 -8.21 23.54 12.84
CA LEU A 423 -8.55 22.89 11.55
C LEU A 423 -8.93 21.40 11.69
N GLY A 424 -8.90 20.87 12.91
CA GLY A 424 -9.22 19.45 13.16
C GLY A 424 -8.09 18.49 12.84
N PHE A 425 -6.86 18.99 12.82
CA PHE A 425 -5.67 18.19 12.61
C PHE A 425 -4.89 18.03 13.92
N GLY A 426 -4.84 16.81 14.41
CA GLY A 426 -4.14 16.47 15.65
C GLY A 426 -5.07 16.06 16.79
N GLN A 427 -4.49 15.30 17.72
CA GLN A 427 -5.16 14.91 18.95
C GLN A 427 -4.85 15.93 20.03
N TYR A 428 -5.88 16.38 20.72
CA TYR A 428 -5.71 17.28 21.86
C TYR A 428 -6.40 16.73 23.10
N THR A 429 -6.00 17.20 24.26
CA THR A 429 -6.71 17.05 25.53
C THR A 429 -7.22 18.43 25.96
N GLY A 430 -8.18 18.48 26.88
CA GLY A 430 -8.85 19.72 27.25
C GLY A 430 -10.20 19.85 26.54
N LYS A 431 -10.74 21.07 26.48
CA LYS A 431 -12.06 21.34 25.92
C LYS A 431 -11.99 22.50 24.93
N ILE A 432 -12.60 22.32 23.76
CA ILE A 432 -12.81 23.38 22.77
C ILE A 432 -14.32 23.53 22.55
N VAL A 433 -14.81 24.75 22.70
CA VAL A 433 -16.21 25.12 22.45
C VAL A 433 -16.25 26.07 21.28
N VAL A 434 -17.10 25.75 20.30
CA VAL A 434 -17.42 26.63 19.17
C VAL A 434 -18.73 27.35 19.48
N HIS A 435 -18.79 28.63 19.24
CA HIS A 435 -20.02 29.40 19.42
C HIS A 435 -20.32 30.19 18.15
N ASP A 436 -21.60 30.24 17.84
CA ASP A 436 -22.14 31.05 16.76
C ASP A 436 -23.35 31.87 17.28
N GLU A 437 -24.12 32.49 16.39
CA GLU A 437 -25.32 33.27 16.76
C GLU A 437 -26.44 32.42 17.38
N HIS A 438 -26.43 31.10 17.19
CA HIS A 438 -27.50 30.19 17.60
C HIS A 438 -27.17 29.40 18.87
N GLY A 439 -25.90 29.29 19.25
CA GLY A 439 -25.54 28.52 20.45
C GLY A 439 -24.06 28.22 20.61
N GLN A 440 -23.83 27.26 21.51
CA GLN A 440 -22.52 26.72 21.83
C GLN A 440 -22.48 25.23 21.54
N TYR A 441 -21.42 24.79 20.91
CA TYR A 441 -21.24 23.42 20.47
C TYR A 441 -19.89 22.91 20.93
N ARG A 442 -19.82 21.65 21.32
CA ARG A 442 -18.53 21.01 21.57
C ARG A 442 -17.84 20.71 20.25
N TYR A 443 -16.59 21.11 20.14
CA TYR A 443 -15.80 20.93 18.92
C TYR A 443 -15.68 19.47 18.51
N ASP A 444 -15.54 18.53 19.48
CA ASP A 444 -15.42 17.09 19.29
C ASP A 444 -16.73 16.41 18.83
N GLU A 445 -17.87 17.10 18.91
CA GLU A 445 -19.18 16.61 18.45
C GLU A 445 -19.49 17.07 17.01
N LEU A 446 -18.82 18.11 16.50
CA LEU A 446 -19.08 18.69 15.19
C LEU A 446 -18.50 17.84 14.04
N ASP A 447 -19.14 17.89 12.88
CA ASP A 447 -18.57 17.42 11.63
C ASP A 447 -17.44 18.38 11.18
N LEU A 448 -16.20 17.92 11.33
CA LEU A 448 -15.02 18.72 11.03
C LEU A 448 -14.85 19.04 9.53
N ALA A 449 -15.45 18.27 8.62
CA ALA A 449 -15.42 18.60 7.20
C ALA A 449 -16.27 19.85 6.92
N GLN A 450 -17.45 19.91 7.55
CA GLN A 450 -18.35 21.06 7.47
C GLN A 450 -17.75 22.28 8.18
N LEU A 451 -17.14 22.09 9.35
CA LEU A 451 -16.47 23.17 10.06
C LEU A 451 -15.31 23.74 9.24
N ARG A 452 -14.50 22.89 8.62
CA ARG A 452 -13.37 23.31 7.76
C ARG A 452 -13.80 24.16 6.56
N SER A 453 -14.99 23.96 6.04
CA SER A 453 -15.51 24.79 4.94
C SER A 453 -15.74 26.25 5.35
N GLN A 454 -15.79 26.54 6.67
CA GLN A 454 -15.93 27.88 7.20
C GLN A 454 -14.58 28.58 7.43
N PHE A 455 -13.45 27.86 7.28
CA PHE A 455 -12.12 28.39 7.49
C PHE A 455 -11.45 28.79 6.17
N GLY A 456 -10.88 29.98 6.13
CA GLY A 456 -9.80 30.35 5.23
C GLY A 456 -8.48 30.17 5.95
N TYR A 457 -7.59 29.35 5.42
CA TYR A 457 -6.30 29.08 6.02
C TYR A 457 -5.14 29.50 5.12
N LEU A 458 -4.29 30.36 5.62
CA LEU A 458 -3.03 30.73 4.99
C LEU A 458 -1.87 30.13 5.80
N ALA A 459 -1.17 29.18 5.20
CA ALA A 459 -0.01 28.53 5.81
C ALA A 459 1.24 29.40 5.65
N GLN A 460 2.19 29.29 6.57
CA GLN A 460 3.51 29.93 6.51
C GLN A 460 4.24 29.63 5.19
N THR A 461 4.15 28.42 4.66
CA THR A 461 4.66 28.07 3.33
C THR A 461 3.48 27.69 2.43
N PRO A 462 3.18 28.48 1.39
CA PRO A 462 2.07 28.20 0.48
C PRO A 462 2.28 26.88 -0.28
N ALA A 463 1.20 26.09 -0.40
CA ALA A 463 1.19 24.88 -1.20
C ALA A 463 0.51 25.14 -2.54
N LEU A 464 1.29 25.44 -3.57
CA LEU A 464 0.81 25.59 -4.94
C LEU A 464 1.01 24.29 -5.71
N LEU A 465 0.02 23.93 -6.52
CA LEU A 465 0.07 22.72 -7.35
C LEU A 465 0.71 23.03 -8.72
N PRO A 466 1.31 22.03 -9.38
CA PRO A 466 1.89 22.17 -10.72
C PRO A 466 0.79 22.14 -11.81
N ILE A 467 -0.13 23.08 -11.70
CA ILE A 467 -1.25 23.33 -12.62
C ILE A 467 -1.27 24.82 -12.98
N SER A 468 -2.23 25.26 -13.80
CA SER A 468 -2.31 26.67 -14.17
C SER A 468 -2.58 27.57 -12.94
N ILE A 469 -2.22 28.84 -13.05
CA ILE A 469 -2.52 29.86 -12.02
C ILE A 469 -4.04 29.95 -11.81
N ALA A 470 -4.83 29.93 -12.91
CA ALA A 470 -6.28 29.93 -12.84
C ALA A 470 -6.83 28.71 -12.09
N ASP A 471 -6.30 27.51 -12.38
CA ASP A 471 -6.75 26.30 -11.70
C ASP A 471 -6.33 26.29 -10.22
N ASN A 472 -5.15 26.82 -9.88
CA ASN A 472 -4.77 27.04 -8.50
C ASN A 472 -5.77 27.95 -7.76
N LEU A 473 -6.22 29.05 -8.39
CA LEU A 473 -7.23 29.94 -7.80
C LEU A 473 -8.60 29.23 -7.66
N ARG A 474 -9.01 28.42 -8.63
CA ARG A 474 -10.24 27.63 -8.59
C ARG A 474 -10.23 26.54 -7.52
N LEU A 475 -9.09 26.14 -6.98
CA LEU A 475 -9.06 25.26 -5.81
C LEU A 475 -9.75 25.90 -4.58
N ALA A 476 -9.66 27.21 -4.46
CA ALA A 476 -10.30 27.95 -3.38
C ALA A 476 -11.80 28.19 -3.64
N LYS A 477 -12.17 28.46 -4.90
CA LYS A 477 -13.54 28.68 -5.36
C LYS A 477 -13.71 28.09 -6.77
N PRO A 478 -14.27 26.86 -6.89
CA PRO A 478 -14.37 26.16 -8.17
C PRO A 478 -15.14 26.89 -9.28
N ASP A 479 -16.11 27.70 -8.90
CA ASP A 479 -16.98 28.51 -9.77
C ASP A 479 -16.52 29.98 -9.91
N ALA A 480 -15.28 30.29 -9.52
CA ALA A 480 -14.73 31.63 -9.65
C ALA A 480 -14.67 32.06 -11.12
N THR A 481 -15.28 33.23 -11.41
CA THR A 481 -15.18 33.84 -12.75
C THR A 481 -13.80 34.45 -12.96
N ASP A 482 -13.45 34.67 -14.23
CA ASP A 482 -12.15 35.29 -14.56
C ASP A 482 -12.04 36.70 -13.97
N GLU A 483 -13.16 37.48 -13.94
CA GLU A 483 -13.19 38.79 -13.31
C GLU A 483 -12.90 38.71 -11.81
N GLN A 484 -13.45 37.75 -11.10
CA GLN A 484 -13.21 37.55 -9.66
C GLN A 484 -11.75 37.17 -9.40
N MET A 485 -11.18 36.30 -10.22
CA MET A 485 -9.77 35.92 -10.11
C MET A 485 -8.84 37.08 -10.41
N VAL A 486 -9.12 37.87 -11.45
CA VAL A 486 -8.35 39.11 -11.76
C VAL A 486 -8.45 40.12 -10.61
N ALA A 487 -9.65 40.34 -10.06
CA ALA A 487 -9.83 41.25 -8.93
C ALA A 487 -9.03 40.83 -7.69
N ALA A 488 -9.03 39.53 -7.37
CA ALA A 488 -8.23 38.99 -6.28
C ALA A 488 -6.72 39.16 -6.51
N LEU A 489 -6.25 38.91 -7.75
CA LEU A 489 -4.86 39.12 -8.13
C LEU A 489 -4.44 40.61 -8.12
N GLN A 490 -5.35 41.52 -8.50
CA GLN A 490 -5.14 42.96 -8.41
C GLN A 490 -5.03 43.42 -6.97
N ALA A 491 -5.91 42.91 -6.11
CA ALA A 491 -5.92 43.25 -4.69
C ALA A 491 -4.58 42.95 -3.98
N VAL A 492 -3.92 41.83 -4.38
CA VAL A 492 -2.61 41.44 -3.82
C VAL A 492 -1.43 41.96 -4.65
N GLY A 493 -1.67 42.84 -5.63
CA GLY A 493 -0.61 43.44 -6.47
C GLY A 493 0.15 42.42 -7.35
N LEU A 494 -0.50 41.33 -7.76
CA LEU A 494 0.14 40.26 -8.54
C LEU A 494 -0.31 40.25 -10.02
N TRP A 495 -1.41 40.95 -10.34
CA TRP A 495 -2.01 40.90 -11.67
C TRP A 495 -1.07 41.42 -12.77
N SER A 496 -0.36 42.52 -12.56
CA SER A 496 0.55 43.09 -13.55
C SER A 496 1.64 42.11 -13.99
N LEU A 497 2.17 41.34 -13.04
CA LEU A 497 3.13 40.28 -13.33
C LEU A 497 2.48 39.15 -14.13
N ILE A 498 1.33 38.64 -13.67
CA ILE A 498 0.67 37.51 -14.31
C ILE A 498 0.22 37.86 -15.73
N ALA A 499 -0.31 39.06 -15.94
CA ALA A 499 -0.72 39.54 -17.26
C ALA A 499 0.46 39.66 -18.24
N SER A 500 1.68 39.86 -17.77
CA SER A 500 2.89 39.91 -18.59
C SER A 500 3.44 38.53 -18.98
N LEU A 501 2.95 37.45 -18.38
CA LEU A 501 3.34 36.07 -18.75
C LEU A 501 2.73 35.69 -20.10
N PRO A 502 3.41 34.85 -20.91
CA PRO A 502 2.94 34.46 -22.25
C PRO A 502 1.52 33.89 -22.30
N ASN A 503 1.13 33.16 -21.25
CA ASN A 503 -0.19 32.53 -21.12
C ASN A 503 -1.04 33.16 -20.00
N ALA A 504 -0.64 34.29 -19.45
CA ALA A 504 -1.33 34.97 -18.35
C ALA A 504 -1.74 33.98 -17.22
N MET A 505 -3.01 33.95 -16.83
CA MET A 505 -3.53 33.03 -15.80
C MET A 505 -3.47 31.54 -16.20
N GLN A 506 -3.33 31.21 -17.50
CA GLN A 506 -3.19 29.82 -17.96
C GLN A 506 -1.73 29.33 -17.88
N THR A 507 -0.81 30.14 -17.39
CA THR A 507 0.57 29.73 -17.15
C THR A 507 0.60 28.62 -16.10
N VAL A 508 1.19 27.47 -16.48
CA VAL A 508 1.35 26.31 -15.59
C VAL A 508 2.57 26.52 -14.71
N LEU A 509 2.37 26.39 -13.40
CA LEU A 509 3.45 26.43 -12.42
C LEU A 509 4.23 25.11 -12.45
N SER A 510 5.54 25.15 -12.20
CA SER A 510 6.31 23.93 -12.00
C SER A 510 6.17 23.42 -10.56
N GLU A 511 6.81 22.30 -10.23
CA GLU A 511 6.71 21.69 -8.91
C GLU A 511 6.99 22.71 -7.80
N ARG A 512 6.15 22.72 -6.76
CA ARG A 512 6.22 23.61 -5.59
C ARG A 512 6.10 25.10 -5.93
N GLY A 513 5.35 25.46 -6.99
CA GLY A 513 5.16 26.84 -7.40
C GLY A 513 6.37 27.43 -8.12
N GLY A 514 7.25 26.60 -8.66
CA GLY A 514 8.40 27.05 -9.44
C GLY A 514 7.95 27.92 -10.63
N GLY A 515 8.67 29.01 -10.87
CA GLY A 515 8.29 30.08 -11.79
C GLY A 515 7.81 31.36 -11.10
N LEU A 516 7.50 31.27 -9.80
CA LEU A 516 7.20 32.43 -8.94
C LEU A 516 8.26 32.55 -7.83
N SER A 517 8.60 33.81 -7.45
CA SER A 517 9.39 34.02 -6.23
C SER A 517 8.58 33.64 -4.97
N GLY A 518 9.24 33.40 -3.83
CA GLY A 518 8.57 33.07 -2.58
C GLY A 518 7.48 34.09 -2.20
N GLY A 519 7.74 35.39 -2.31
CA GLY A 519 6.75 36.43 -2.06
C GLY A 519 5.62 36.46 -3.09
N GLN A 520 5.88 36.12 -4.35
CA GLN A 520 4.83 36.00 -5.38
C GLN A 520 3.93 34.79 -5.13
N ALA A 521 4.51 33.65 -4.75
CA ALA A 521 3.76 32.45 -4.36
C ALA A 521 2.89 32.74 -3.12
N HIS A 522 3.41 33.47 -2.14
CA HIS A 522 2.67 33.87 -0.95
C HIS A 522 1.48 34.78 -1.29
N ARG A 523 1.68 35.80 -2.15
CA ARG A 523 0.60 36.65 -2.63
C ARG A 523 -0.47 35.89 -3.43
N LEU A 524 -0.08 34.88 -4.20
CA LEU A 524 -1.04 34.02 -4.89
C LEU A 524 -1.91 33.23 -3.89
N ALA A 525 -1.32 32.73 -2.80
CA ALA A 525 -2.08 32.07 -1.74
C ALA A 525 -3.03 33.03 -1.00
N ILE A 526 -2.64 34.30 -0.82
CA ILE A 526 -3.55 35.32 -0.28
C ILE A 526 -4.70 35.57 -1.28
N ALA A 527 -4.45 35.61 -2.59
CA ALA A 527 -5.53 35.74 -3.57
C ALA A 527 -6.51 34.53 -3.51
N GLN A 528 -6.01 33.31 -3.26
CA GLN A 528 -6.86 32.14 -2.98
C GLN A 528 -7.73 32.37 -1.73
N LEU A 529 -7.14 32.88 -0.63
CA LEU A 529 -7.87 33.18 0.60
C LEU A 529 -9.00 34.22 0.36
N LEU A 530 -8.74 35.25 -0.44
CA LEU A 530 -9.72 36.30 -0.74
C LEU A 530 -10.89 35.78 -1.59
N LEU A 531 -10.67 34.73 -2.41
CA LEU A 531 -11.74 34.11 -3.19
C LEU A 531 -12.65 33.22 -2.34
N GLN A 532 -12.17 32.72 -1.18
CA GLN A 532 -12.96 31.90 -0.28
C GLN A 532 -13.98 32.77 0.50
N ASP A 533 -15.23 32.30 0.52
CA ASP A 533 -16.26 32.89 1.40
C ASP A 533 -16.16 32.27 2.81
N ALA A 534 -15.01 32.45 3.46
CA ALA A 534 -14.73 31.93 4.78
C ALA A 534 -15.14 32.90 5.87
N LYS A 535 -15.71 32.39 6.97
CA LYS A 535 -16.12 33.20 8.16
C LYS A 535 -15.01 33.36 9.18
N VAL A 536 -14.05 32.45 9.17
CA VAL A 536 -12.91 32.43 10.07
C VAL A 536 -11.63 32.39 9.26
N TRP A 537 -10.73 33.30 9.49
CA TRP A 537 -9.41 33.34 8.89
C TRP A 537 -8.34 32.89 9.88
N LEU A 538 -7.59 31.86 9.52
CA LEU A 538 -6.43 31.37 10.24
C LEU A 538 -5.19 31.70 9.43
N LEU A 539 -4.40 32.70 9.90
CA LEU A 539 -3.27 33.25 9.17
C LEU A 539 -1.98 32.93 9.92
N ASP A 540 -1.13 32.08 9.32
CA ASP A 540 0.15 31.65 9.90
C ASP A 540 1.30 32.41 9.23
N GLU A 541 1.75 33.51 9.89
CA GLU A 541 2.80 34.40 9.42
C GLU A 541 2.57 34.95 7.99
N PRO A 542 1.42 35.61 7.72
CA PRO A 542 0.96 35.98 6.38
C PRO A 542 1.84 36.98 5.65
N THR A 543 2.73 37.66 6.34
CA THR A 543 3.64 38.69 5.78
C THR A 543 5.11 38.26 5.80
N GLU A 544 5.39 37.03 6.27
CA GLU A 544 6.76 36.49 6.24
C GLU A 544 7.24 36.38 4.78
N HIS A 545 8.51 36.60 4.54
CA HIS A 545 9.15 36.56 3.20
C HIS A 545 8.70 37.67 2.22
N LEU A 546 7.98 38.69 2.71
CA LEU A 546 7.66 39.89 1.93
C LEU A 546 8.61 41.03 2.30
N ASP A 547 8.86 41.94 1.36
CA ASP A 547 9.52 43.21 1.67
C ASP A 547 8.61 44.09 2.54
N ALA A 548 9.20 45.00 3.30
CA ALA A 548 8.48 45.79 4.29
C ALA A 548 7.28 46.60 3.71
N GLN A 549 7.42 47.15 2.53
CA GLN A 549 6.36 47.92 1.88
C GLN A 549 5.20 47.01 1.45
N THR A 550 5.50 45.85 0.87
CA THR A 550 4.48 44.86 0.50
C THR A 550 3.83 44.27 1.74
N ALA A 551 4.60 43.95 2.79
CA ALA A 551 4.08 43.43 4.06
C ALA A 551 3.06 44.40 4.71
N GLU A 552 3.36 45.71 4.76
CA GLU A 552 2.45 46.73 5.27
C GLU A 552 1.17 46.82 4.42
N ALA A 553 1.30 46.85 3.09
CA ALA A 553 0.15 46.92 2.18
C ALA A 553 -0.77 45.69 2.32
N ILE A 554 -0.20 44.49 2.43
CA ILE A 554 -0.95 43.23 2.62
C ILE A 554 -1.61 43.21 4.02
N THR A 555 -0.92 43.65 5.06
CA THR A 555 -1.50 43.76 6.41
C THR A 555 -2.73 44.64 6.40
N MET A 556 -2.63 45.85 5.83
CA MET A 556 -3.77 46.76 5.69
C MET A 556 -4.90 46.18 4.84
N LEU A 557 -4.56 45.47 3.75
CA LEU A 557 -5.54 44.81 2.90
C LEU A 557 -6.32 43.75 3.68
N LEU A 558 -5.61 42.85 4.37
CA LEU A 558 -6.22 41.76 5.13
C LEU A 558 -7.10 42.32 6.28
N HIS A 559 -6.66 43.34 7.00
CA HIS A 559 -7.47 44.02 8.01
C HIS A 559 -8.73 44.65 7.42
N ARG A 560 -8.63 45.34 6.29
CA ARG A 560 -9.79 45.95 5.62
C ARG A 560 -10.79 44.90 5.14
N LEU A 561 -10.33 43.76 4.63
CA LEU A 561 -11.18 42.70 4.07
C LEU A 561 -11.64 41.69 5.12
N SER A 562 -11.06 41.71 6.32
CA SER A 562 -11.51 40.83 7.40
C SER A 562 -12.92 41.20 7.89
N GLY A 563 -13.27 42.48 7.90
CA GLY A 563 -14.62 42.98 8.25
C GLY A 563 -15.18 42.29 9.49
N ASP A 564 -16.31 41.60 9.32
CA ASP A 564 -16.99 40.87 10.39
C ASP A 564 -16.48 39.43 10.60
N LYS A 565 -15.37 39.06 9.99
CA LYS A 565 -14.78 37.72 10.13
C LYS A 565 -14.03 37.59 11.44
N THR A 566 -13.99 36.38 11.98
CA THR A 566 -13.10 36.06 13.10
C THR A 566 -11.71 35.80 12.53
N VAL A 567 -10.71 36.57 12.96
CA VAL A 567 -9.33 36.44 12.48
C VAL A 567 -8.41 35.99 13.60
N ILE A 568 -7.67 34.91 13.36
CA ILE A 568 -6.59 34.46 14.22
C ILE A 568 -5.30 34.58 13.41
N TRP A 569 -4.49 35.55 13.78
CA TRP A 569 -3.28 35.94 13.06
C TRP A 569 -2.06 35.59 13.91
N VAL A 570 -1.21 34.71 13.40
CA VAL A 570 0.08 34.40 14.02
C VAL A 570 1.14 35.33 13.46
N SER A 571 1.88 35.99 14.33
CA SER A 571 3.08 36.76 13.97
C SER A 571 4.07 36.81 15.12
N HIS A 572 5.33 36.92 14.77
CA HIS A 572 6.42 37.18 15.71
C HIS A 572 6.75 38.70 15.82
N ASP A 573 6.16 39.52 14.96
CA ASP A 573 6.36 40.99 14.98
C ASP A 573 5.44 41.66 15.99
N PRO A 574 5.98 42.24 17.06
CA PRO A 574 5.16 42.92 18.05
C PRO A 574 4.63 44.30 17.58
N SER A 575 5.20 44.89 16.53
CA SER A 575 4.83 46.22 16.05
C SER A 575 3.40 46.32 15.53
N ILE A 576 2.83 45.18 15.06
CA ILE A 576 1.46 45.13 14.53
C ILE A 576 0.39 44.97 15.62
N ALA A 577 0.79 44.78 16.89
CA ALA A 577 -0.13 44.43 17.99
C ALA A 577 -1.27 45.47 18.17
N THR A 578 -1.00 46.73 17.92
CA THR A 578 -1.99 47.83 18.05
C THR A 578 -3.11 47.80 17.00
N GLN A 579 -2.95 46.97 15.96
CA GLN A 579 -3.93 46.83 14.87
C GLN A 579 -4.99 45.77 15.16
N PHE A 580 -4.88 45.01 16.26
CA PHE A 580 -5.76 43.89 16.59
C PHE A 580 -6.65 44.20 17.79
N ASP A 581 -7.88 43.64 17.78
CA ASP A 581 -8.82 43.77 18.91
C ASP A 581 -8.28 43.10 20.18
N HIS A 582 -7.58 41.95 20.01
CA HIS A 582 -7.02 41.17 21.10
C HIS A 582 -5.60 40.72 20.78
N VAL A 583 -4.76 40.62 21.80
CA VAL A 583 -3.41 40.04 21.71
C VAL A 583 -3.31 38.91 22.72
N CYS A 584 -2.88 37.75 22.26
CA CYS A 584 -2.65 36.56 23.08
C CYS A 584 -1.20 36.09 22.92
N THR A 585 -0.49 35.88 24.04
CA THR A 585 0.89 35.38 24.03
C THR A 585 0.92 33.91 24.48
N LEU A 586 1.47 33.03 23.63
CA LEU A 586 1.70 31.63 23.99
C LEU A 586 3.10 31.43 24.57
N GLY A 587 3.21 30.57 25.57
CA GLY A 587 4.50 30.14 26.15
C GLY A 587 4.93 30.91 27.40
N VAL A 588 4.15 31.86 27.87
CA VAL A 588 4.34 32.45 29.21
C VAL A 588 3.46 31.66 30.17
N SER A 589 4.06 30.76 30.95
CA SER A 589 3.40 30.21 32.13
C SER A 589 3.17 31.36 33.11
N ASN A 590 1.93 31.81 33.24
CA ASN A 590 1.54 32.62 34.40
C ASN A 590 1.54 31.71 35.65
N GLU A 591 2.71 31.33 36.12
CA GLU A 591 2.88 30.97 37.53
C GLU A 591 3.04 32.30 38.30
N LYS A 592 1.96 32.80 38.84
CA LYS A 592 1.90 33.60 40.03
C LYS A 592 0.93 32.96 40.99
#